data_d99041a8b3baef376dd273c15677a12f
#
_entry.id   d99041a8b3baef376dd273c15677a12f
#
_cell.length_a   1.000
_cell.length_b   1.000
_cell.length_c   1.000
_cell.angle_alpha   90.00
_cell.angle_beta   90.00
_cell.angle_gamma   90.00
#
_symmetry.space_group_name_H-M   'P 1'
#
loop_
_entity.id
_entity.type
_entity.pdbx_description
1 polymer ?
#
loop_
_entity_poly.entity_id
_entity_poly.type
_entity_poly.pdbx_seq_one_letter_code
_entity_poly.pdbx_strand_id
1 'polypeptide(L)'
;MGQPLGGSRDYNSGFLNRLAASLTGAQPIAFTDQLPLSFRGAGKPVPNIAINGVGKPGVDDREAKLIQSMYQGGALGASVSEGFTVRDEVYRTLSAEMVAANRGAVSPKGFSLSARRIGELMRDQFNLGFVDVGGWDTHVNEGAATGYLAGRLGELGDGLAAYADAIGPAWSDTTVIVVSEFGRTFHENGDRGTDHGHGSTYWVLGGAVKGGRIVGPQVTLSAATLNQGRDYPVLTDYRALIGGVLRKSYGLNQAQLTDIFPSTQPKDLQLV
;
A
#
# COMPACT_ATOMS: atom_id res chain seq x y z
N MET A 1 -10.24 7.34 -0.67
CA MET A 1 -10.78 6.06 -1.17
C MET A 1 -12.16 5.87 -0.56
N GLY A 2 -13.07 6.62 -1.15
CA GLY A 2 -14.34 6.91 -0.56
C GLY A 2 -15.36 5.81 -0.70
N GLN A 3 -16.36 5.88 0.13
CA GLN A 3 -17.62 5.21 0.00
C GLN A 3 -18.33 5.62 -1.30
N PRO A 4 -19.31 4.83 -1.79
CA PRO A 4 -20.04 5.12 -3.01
C PRO A 4 -20.67 6.51 -2.98
N LEU A 5 -20.73 7.12 -4.15
CA LEU A 5 -21.47 8.37 -4.38
C LEU A 5 -22.89 8.22 -3.83
N GLY A 6 -23.25 9.00 -2.81
CA GLY A 6 -24.58 8.97 -2.17
C GLY A 6 -24.64 8.45 -0.72
N GLY A 7 -23.55 7.86 -0.19
CA GLY A 7 -23.46 7.49 1.23
C GLY A 7 -22.69 8.52 2.07
N SER A 8 -22.94 8.57 3.39
CA SER A 8 -22.09 9.34 4.29
C SER A 8 -20.67 8.74 4.27
N ARG A 9 -19.65 9.59 4.14
CA ARG A 9 -18.25 9.14 4.18
C ARG A 9 -17.91 8.76 5.62
N ASP A 10 -17.60 7.49 5.84
CA ASP A 10 -17.06 7.03 7.12
C ASP A 10 -15.53 7.01 7.06
N TYR A 11 -14.90 7.98 7.69
CA TYR A 11 -13.45 8.08 7.80
C TYR A 11 -12.86 7.23 8.94
N ASN A 12 -13.72 6.56 9.70
CA ASN A 12 -13.33 5.72 10.83
C ASN A 12 -13.33 4.22 10.50
N SER A 13 -13.65 3.85 9.26
CA SER A 13 -13.72 2.45 8.85
C SER A 13 -13.09 2.25 7.47
N GLY A 14 -11.84 1.79 7.46
CA GLY A 14 -11.06 1.50 6.27
C GLY A 14 -11.24 0.07 5.78
N PHE A 15 -11.17 -0.14 4.46
CA PHE A 15 -11.40 -1.46 3.87
C PHE A 15 -10.34 -2.50 4.27
N LEU A 16 -9.08 -2.10 4.50
CA LEU A 16 -8.03 -3.01 4.97
C LEU A 16 -8.24 -3.44 6.43
N ASN A 17 -8.81 -2.58 7.28
CA ASN A 17 -9.16 -2.97 8.64
C ASN A 17 -10.34 -3.96 8.63
N ARG A 18 -11.34 -3.75 7.78
CA ARG A 18 -12.44 -4.71 7.60
C ARG A 18 -11.96 -6.05 7.02
N LEU A 19 -11.02 -6.00 6.06
CA LEU A 19 -10.37 -7.20 5.54
C LEU A 19 -9.63 -7.96 6.66
N ALA A 20 -8.80 -7.27 7.44
CA ALA A 20 -8.07 -7.87 8.56
C ALA A 20 -9.01 -8.53 9.58
N ALA A 21 -10.16 -7.90 9.85
CA ALA A 21 -11.19 -8.47 10.73
C ALA A 21 -11.87 -9.72 10.13
N SER A 22 -11.97 -9.80 8.80
CA SER A 22 -12.61 -10.93 8.09
C SER A 22 -11.68 -12.12 7.90
N LEU A 23 -10.37 -11.96 8.09
CA LEU A 23 -9.37 -13.00 7.89
C LEU A 23 -8.91 -13.62 9.21
N THR A 24 -9.00 -14.95 9.33
CA THR A 24 -8.39 -15.69 10.45
C THR A 24 -6.86 -15.59 10.32
N GLY A 25 -6.18 -15.19 11.40
CA GLY A 25 -4.73 -15.11 11.42
C GLY A 25 -4.14 -13.89 10.68
N ALA A 26 -4.97 -12.89 10.32
CA ALA A 26 -4.43 -11.66 9.76
C ALA A 26 -3.52 -10.95 10.75
N GLN A 27 -2.33 -10.59 10.28
CA GLN A 27 -1.32 -9.77 10.98
C GLN A 27 -1.05 -8.53 10.14
N PRO A 28 -1.90 -7.49 10.31
CA PRO A 28 -1.80 -6.27 9.53
C PRO A 28 -0.68 -5.36 10.02
N ILE A 29 -0.09 -4.60 9.12
CA ILE A 29 0.86 -3.52 9.40
C ILE A 29 0.77 -2.40 8.37
N ALA A 30 0.97 -1.15 8.79
CA ALA A 30 1.16 -0.01 7.92
C ALA A 30 2.61 0.50 8.02
N PHE A 31 3.26 0.69 6.89
CA PHE A 31 4.61 1.26 6.81
C PHE A 31 4.51 2.76 6.46
N THR A 32 3.95 3.53 7.39
CA THR A 32 3.60 4.94 7.22
C THR A 32 3.89 5.74 8.48
N ASP A 33 4.02 7.06 8.37
CA ASP A 33 4.19 7.94 9.54
C ASP A 33 2.92 8.02 10.39
N GLN A 34 1.75 7.92 9.74
CA GLN A 34 0.45 7.92 10.40
C GLN A 34 -0.41 6.79 9.87
N LEU A 35 -1.27 6.22 10.72
CA LEU A 35 -2.16 5.15 10.31
C LEU A 35 -3.07 5.61 9.15
N PRO A 36 -2.98 4.98 7.96
CA PRO A 36 -3.74 5.39 6.80
C PRO A 36 -5.23 5.14 6.98
N LEU A 37 -6.07 5.94 6.31
CA LEU A 37 -7.53 5.80 6.37
C LEU A 37 -8.00 4.38 6.00
N SER A 38 -7.29 3.71 5.08
CA SER A 38 -7.59 2.33 4.66
C SER A 38 -7.50 1.31 5.81
N PHE A 39 -6.67 1.58 6.83
CA PHE A 39 -6.51 0.73 8.01
C PHE A 39 -7.22 1.24 9.26
N ARG A 40 -7.86 2.40 9.25
CA ARG A 40 -8.64 2.85 10.40
C ARG A 40 -9.84 1.94 10.64
N GLY A 41 -10.16 1.69 11.90
CA GLY A 41 -11.34 0.90 12.28
C GLY A 41 -11.18 0.25 13.65
N ALA A 42 -12.28 -0.33 14.12
CA ALA A 42 -12.33 -1.04 15.40
C ALA A 42 -12.17 -2.57 15.24
N GLY A 43 -11.97 -3.07 14.01
CA GLY A 43 -11.93 -4.51 13.74
C GLY A 43 -10.68 -5.19 14.28
N LYS A 44 -9.50 -4.64 13.96
CA LYS A 44 -8.21 -5.11 14.49
C LYS A 44 -7.28 -3.93 14.76
N PRO A 45 -6.49 -3.96 15.83
CA PRO A 45 -5.35 -3.06 15.98
C PRO A 45 -4.39 -3.22 14.79
N VAL A 46 -3.89 -2.10 14.29
CA VAL A 46 -2.92 -2.10 13.18
C VAL A 46 -1.73 -1.26 13.59
N PRO A 47 -0.59 -1.87 13.86
CA PRO A 47 0.64 -1.12 14.09
C PRO A 47 1.04 -0.34 12.85
N ASN A 48 1.63 0.85 13.03
CA ASN A 48 2.21 1.60 11.93
C ASN A 48 3.64 2.05 12.27
N ILE A 49 4.53 1.93 11.30
CA ILE A 49 5.96 2.18 11.46
C ILE A 49 6.50 2.89 10.23
N ALA A 50 7.10 4.06 10.43
CA ALA A 50 7.82 4.77 9.38
C ALA A 50 9.17 4.07 9.12
N ILE A 51 9.26 3.35 8.01
CA ILE A 51 10.49 2.59 7.65
C ILE A 51 11.67 3.51 7.32
N ASN A 52 11.41 4.69 6.77
CA ASN A 52 12.46 5.65 6.43
C ASN A 52 13.14 6.27 7.66
N GLY A 53 12.51 6.17 8.83
CA GLY A 53 12.99 6.69 10.11
C GLY A 53 13.57 5.63 11.04
N VAL A 54 13.87 4.42 10.57
CA VAL A 54 14.49 3.36 11.39
C VAL A 54 15.97 3.71 11.64
N GLY A 55 16.16 4.71 12.48
CA GLY A 55 17.37 5.10 13.16
C GLY A 55 17.25 4.77 14.64
N LYS A 56 18.03 5.45 15.50
CA LYS A 56 17.83 5.34 16.96
C LYS A 56 16.36 5.59 17.30
N PRO A 57 15.72 4.72 18.12
CA PRO A 57 14.34 4.96 18.55
C PRO A 57 14.21 6.38 19.08
N GLY A 58 13.22 7.13 18.60
CA GLY A 58 12.93 8.49 19.10
C GLY A 58 12.48 8.51 20.58
N VAL A 59 12.25 7.32 21.13
CA VAL A 59 11.86 7.04 22.52
C VAL A 59 12.79 5.96 23.03
N ASP A 60 13.55 6.21 24.09
CA ASP A 60 14.41 5.22 24.70
C ASP A 60 13.63 4.19 25.53
N ASP A 61 14.29 3.15 26.03
CA ASP A 61 13.63 2.07 26.78
C ASP A 61 13.00 2.57 28.11
N ARG A 62 13.56 3.62 28.72
CA ARG A 62 13.02 4.21 29.94
C ARG A 62 11.77 5.02 29.65
N GLU A 63 11.81 5.81 28.61
CA GLU A 63 10.66 6.57 28.12
C GLU A 63 9.54 5.63 27.64
N ALA A 64 9.88 4.55 26.92
CA ALA A 64 8.91 3.54 26.49
C ALA A 64 8.18 2.90 27.69
N LYS A 65 8.91 2.50 28.73
CA LYS A 65 8.31 1.97 29.96
C LYS A 65 7.44 2.99 30.70
N LEU A 66 7.85 4.25 30.72
CA LEU A 66 7.07 5.33 31.30
C LEU A 66 5.75 5.51 30.55
N ILE A 67 5.80 5.61 29.22
CA ILE A 67 4.61 5.73 28.38
C ILE A 67 3.68 4.52 28.59
N GLN A 68 4.20 3.30 28.56
CA GLN A 68 3.41 2.09 28.81
C GLN A 68 2.71 2.15 30.17
N SER A 69 3.41 2.60 31.23
CA SER A 69 2.84 2.72 32.57
C SER A 69 1.72 3.76 32.65
N MET A 70 1.83 4.86 31.91
CA MET A 70 0.81 5.93 31.86
C MET A 70 -0.50 5.44 31.21
N TYR A 71 -0.44 4.49 30.30
CA TYR A 71 -1.60 3.93 29.61
C TYR A 71 -2.10 2.62 30.21
N GLN A 72 -1.40 2.08 31.22
CA GLN A 72 -1.75 0.82 31.88
C GLN A 72 -3.14 0.89 32.52
N GLY A 73 -3.99 -0.08 32.20
CA GLY A 73 -5.37 -0.15 32.67
C GLY A 73 -6.36 0.76 31.93
N GLY A 74 -5.91 1.60 31.01
CA GLY A 74 -6.76 2.41 30.14
C GLY A 74 -7.15 1.71 28.85
N ALA A 75 -8.13 2.27 28.14
CA ALA A 75 -8.62 1.73 26.85
C ALA A 75 -7.55 1.60 25.78
N LEU A 76 -6.48 2.39 25.84
CA LEU A 76 -5.36 2.38 24.90
C LEU A 76 -4.17 1.53 25.37
N GLY A 77 -4.21 0.97 26.58
CA GLY A 77 -3.07 0.27 27.17
C GLY A 77 -2.56 -0.90 26.34
N ALA A 78 -3.48 -1.72 25.82
CA ALA A 78 -3.12 -2.84 24.94
C ALA A 78 -2.46 -2.37 23.65
N SER A 79 -3.04 -1.37 22.98
CA SER A 79 -2.51 -0.83 21.71
C SER A 79 -1.14 -0.16 21.91
N VAL A 80 -0.93 0.53 23.02
CA VAL A 80 0.37 1.15 23.35
C VAL A 80 1.43 0.07 23.59
N SER A 81 1.11 -0.97 24.35
CA SER A 81 2.03 -2.09 24.60
C SER A 81 2.38 -2.85 23.31
N GLU A 82 1.40 -3.13 22.48
CA GLU A 82 1.58 -3.77 21.17
C GLU A 82 2.48 -2.92 20.26
N GLY A 83 2.23 -1.60 20.20
CA GLY A 83 3.05 -0.67 19.41
C GLY A 83 4.53 -0.69 19.81
N PHE A 84 4.85 -0.73 21.10
CA PHE A 84 6.24 -0.86 21.57
C PHE A 84 6.83 -2.25 21.27
N THR A 85 6.05 -3.31 21.41
CA THR A 85 6.50 -4.68 21.05
C THR A 85 6.86 -4.76 19.57
N VAL A 86 5.99 -4.29 18.68
CA VAL A 86 6.24 -4.27 17.24
C VAL A 86 7.46 -3.41 16.90
N ARG A 87 7.58 -2.22 17.51
CA ARG A 87 8.76 -1.36 17.34
C ARG A 87 10.06 -2.11 17.67
N ASP A 88 10.10 -2.79 18.80
CA ASP A 88 11.29 -3.49 19.28
C ASP A 88 11.62 -4.71 18.41
N GLU A 89 10.61 -5.40 17.89
CA GLU A 89 10.79 -6.50 16.93
C GLU A 89 11.34 -6.00 15.59
N VAL A 90 10.76 -4.92 15.04
CA VAL A 90 11.26 -4.29 13.80
C VAL A 90 12.71 -3.83 13.98
N TYR A 91 13.01 -3.15 15.08
CA TYR A 91 14.38 -2.71 15.35
C TYR A 91 15.35 -3.88 15.45
N ARG A 92 14.98 -4.97 16.10
CA ARG A 92 15.79 -6.18 16.23
C ARG A 92 16.01 -6.87 14.89
N THR A 93 14.95 -7.01 14.10
CA THR A 93 15.01 -7.64 12.76
C THR A 93 15.90 -6.86 11.81
N LEU A 94 15.79 -5.52 11.82
CA LEU A 94 16.54 -4.66 10.91
C LEU A 94 17.93 -4.28 11.40
N SER A 95 18.30 -4.58 12.64
CA SER A 95 19.59 -4.17 13.23
C SER A 95 20.78 -4.74 12.46
N ALA A 96 20.71 -5.99 12.04
CA ALA A 96 21.79 -6.66 11.29
C ALA A 96 21.97 -6.02 9.89
N GLU A 97 20.87 -5.69 9.21
CA GLU A 97 20.87 -5.02 7.91
C GLU A 97 21.39 -3.58 8.03
N MET A 98 21.00 -2.86 9.08
CA MET A 98 21.51 -1.51 9.36
C MET A 98 23.02 -1.50 9.55
N VAL A 99 23.58 -2.49 10.24
CA VAL A 99 25.04 -2.66 10.39
C VAL A 99 25.69 -2.95 9.04
N ALA A 100 25.07 -3.80 8.20
CA ALA A 100 25.57 -4.10 6.86
C ALA A 100 25.52 -2.89 5.94
N ALA A 101 24.43 -2.14 5.97
CA ALA A 101 24.25 -0.89 5.18
C ALA A 101 25.30 0.17 5.58
N ASN A 102 25.59 0.32 6.86
CA ASN A 102 26.63 1.22 7.36
C ASN A 102 28.05 0.84 6.88
N ARG A 103 28.26 -0.42 6.46
CA ARG A 103 29.53 -0.89 5.85
C ARG A 103 29.57 -0.71 4.34
N GLY A 104 28.61 0.00 3.74
CA GLY A 104 28.53 0.26 2.30
C GLY A 104 28.02 -0.92 1.45
N ALA A 105 27.50 -1.98 2.07
CA ALA A 105 26.98 -3.15 1.36
C ALA A 105 25.63 -2.87 0.63
N VAL A 106 24.83 -1.89 1.10
CA VAL A 106 23.54 -1.48 0.50
C VAL A 106 23.44 0.04 0.53
N SER A 107 22.96 0.65 -0.56
CA SER A 107 22.71 2.10 -0.57
C SER A 107 21.68 2.47 0.52
N PRO A 108 22.01 3.41 1.43
CA PRO A 108 21.09 3.81 2.49
C PRO A 108 19.98 4.75 1.99
N LYS A 109 19.88 4.99 0.70
CA LYS A 109 18.93 5.94 0.11
C LYS A 109 17.99 5.25 -0.87
N GLY A 110 16.73 5.69 -0.88
CA GLY A 110 15.73 5.33 -1.88
C GLY A 110 14.74 4.26 -1.44
N PHE A 111 13.71 4.10 -2.26
CA PHE A 111 12.60 3.17 -1.97
C PHE A 111 13.04 1.70 -1.94
N SER A 112 14.06 1.31 -2.70
CA SER A 112 14.56 -0.08 -2.73
C SER A 112 15.01 -0.58 -1.35
N LEU A 113 15.67 0.25 -0.55
CA LEU A 113 16.06 -0.13 0.81
C LEU A 113 14.83 -0.31 1.71
N SER A 114 13.89 0.63 1.65
CA SER A 114 12.62 0.53 2.41
C SER A 114 11.83 -0.72 2.00
N ALA A 115 11.74 -0.98 0.70
CA ALA A 115 11.02 -2.13 0.15
C ALA A 115 11.64 -3.47 0.57
N ARG A 116 12.99 -3.55 0.62
CA ARG A 116 13.70 -4.72 1.16
C ARG A 116 13.32 -4.98 2.63
N ARG A 117 13.36 -3.95 3.47
CA ARG A 117 12.98 -4.03 4.89
C ARG A 117 11.53 -4.47 5.07
N ILE A 118 10.63 -3.91 4.25
CA ILE A 118 9.22 -4.33 4.22
C ILE A 118 9.14 -5.82 3.86
N GLY A 119 9.87 -6.27 2.85
CA GLY A 119 9.89 -7.68 2.42
C GLY A 119 10.31 -8.63 3.53
N GLU A 120 11.37 -8.30 4.29
CA GLU A 120 11.83 -9.09 5.44
C GLU A 120 10.77 -9.19 6.53
N LEU A 121 10.15 -8.08 6.90
CA LEU A 121 9.08 -8.06 7.90
C LEU A 121 7.83 -8.81 7.45
N MET A 122 7.43 -8.65 6.20
CA MET A 122 6.28 -9.35 5.63
C MET A 122 6.52 -10.85 5.49
N ARG A 123 7.75 -11.28 5.23
CA ARG A 123 8.11 -12.70 5.17
C ARG A 123 7.92 -13.40 6.51
N ASP A 124 8.32 -12.77 7.60
CA ASP A 124 8.53 -13.43 8.88
C ASP A 124 7.42 -13.13 9.91
N GLN A 125 6.76 -11.99 9.82
CA GLN A 125 5.90 -11.50 10.91
C GLN A 125 4.51 -11.03 10.46
N PHE A 126 4.38 -10.45 9.27
CA PHE A 126 3.13 -9.82 8.83
C PHE A 126 2.64 -10.39 7.51
N ASN A 127 1.32 -10.36 7.30
CA ASN A 127 0.71 -10.92 6.08
C ASN A 127 -0.32 -10.00 5.41
N LEU A 128 -0.51 -8.79 5.93
CA LEU A 128 -1.33 -7.76 5.31
C LEU A 128 -0.65 -6.40 5.50
N GLY A 129 0.02 -5.91 4.46
CA GLY A 129 0.83 -4.70 4.49
C GLY A 129 0.24 -3.54 3.69
N PHE A 130 0.57 -2.32 4.09
CA PHE A 130 0.33 -1.10 3.34
C PHE A 130 1.55 -0.20 3.42
N VAL A 131 1.94 0.37 2.28
CA VAL A 131 2.98 1.39 2.20
C VAL A 131 2.49 2.54 1.34
N ASP A 132 2.85 3.75 1.73
CA ASP A 132 2.59 4.97 0.98
C ASP A 132 3.88 5.46 0.32
N VAL A 133 3.83 5.65 -1.00
CA VAL A 133 4.98 6.10 -1.80
C VAL A 133 4.61 7.38 -2.51
N GLY A 134 5.12 8.50 -2.05
CA GLY A 134 4.80 9.83 -2.59
C GLY A 134 5.61 10.24 -3.83
N GLY A 135 5.34 11.45 -4.30
CA GLY A 135 6.10 12.07 -5.41
C GLY A 135 5.48 11.86 -6.79
N TRP A 136 4.17 11.58 -6.87
CA TRP A 136 3.45 11.30 -8.12
C TRP A 136 2.61 12.48 -8.62
N ASP A 137 2.52 13.54 -7.86
CA ASP A 137 1.72 14.73 -8.18
C ASP A 137 2.51 15.72 -9.04
N THR A 138 2.76 15.34 -10.28
CA THR A 138 3.71 15.95 -11.21
C THR A 138 3.06 17.03 -12.07
N HIS A 139 2.68 18.15 -11.47
CA HIS A 139 2.07 19.27 -12.17
C HIS A 139 3.06 20.14 -12.97
N VAL A 140 4.35 20.06 -12.63
CA VAL A 140 5.40 20.93 -13.21
C VAL A 140 6.60 20.08 -13.63
N ASN A 141 7.09 20.31 -14.86
CA ASN A 141 8.29 19.66 -15.38
C ASN A 141 8.28 18.11 -15.19
N GLU A 142 7.18 17.47 -15.50
CA GLU A 142 7.00 16.03 -15.32
C GLU A 142 8.02 15.19 -16.09
N GLY A 143 8.39 15.67 -17.27
CA GLY A 143 9.25 14.94 -18.21
C GLY A 143 8.45 14.01 -19.11
N ALA A 144 9.15 13.14 -19.84
CA ALA A 144 8.56 12.17 -20.76
C ALA A 144 9.24 10.80 -20.58
N ALA A 145 9.95 10.30 -21.61
CA ALA A 145 10.76 9.08 -21.52
C ALA A 145 11.96 9.23 -20.55
N THR A 146 12.36 10.45 -20.29
CA THR A 146 13.35 10.84 -19.27
C THR A 146 12.80 12.01 -18.45
N GLY A 147 13.33 12.21 -17.25
CA GLY A 147 12.92 13.30 -16.36
C GLY A 147 12.39 12.79 -15.03
N TYR A 148 11.64 13.65 -14.34
CA TYR A 148 11.23 13.37 -12.96
C TYR A 148 10.34 12.13 -12.84
N LEU A 149 9.25 12.04 -13.61
CA LEU A 149 8.32 10.90 -13.53
C LEU A 149 8.99 9.58 -13.95
N ALA A 150 9.80 9.60 -15.02
CA ALA A 150 10.54 8.42 -15.46
C ALA A 150 11.50 7.90 -14.36
N GLY A 151 12.19 8.81 -13.67
CA GLY A 151 13.03 8.48 -12.51
C GLY A 151 12.21 7.86 -11.36
N ARG A 152 11.06 8.44 -11.04
CA ARG A 152 10.17 7.91 -9.98
C ARG A 152 9.62 6.52 -10.31
N LEU A 153 9.25 6.27 -11.57
CA LEU A 153 8.82 4.94 -12.03
C LEU A 153 9.96 3.92 -11.95
N GLY A 154 11.19 4.33 -12.28
CA GLY A 154 12.38 3.50 -12.09
C GLY A 154 12.59 3.13 -10.62
N GLU A 155 12.58 4.10 -9.71
CA GLU A 155 12.70 3.86 -8.27
C GLU A 155 11.59 2.93 -7.71
N LEU A 156 10.35 3.07 -8.21
CA LEU A 156 9.26 2.17 -7.84
C LEU A 156 9.53 0.75 -8.33
N GLY A 157 9.96 0.60 -9.58
CA GLY A 157 10.30 -0.70 -10.17
C GLY A 157 11.43 -1.40 -9.41
N ASP A 158 12.51 -0.68 -9.11
CA ASP A 158 13.64 -1.19 -8.32
C ASP A 158 13.20 -1.59 -6.90
N GLY A 159 12.31 -0.80 -6.30
CA GLY A 159 11.74 -1.12 -4.99
C GLY A 159 10.88 -2.38 -5.01
N LEU A 160 10.02 -2.54 -6.00
CA LEU A 160 9.19 -3.75 -6.15
C LEU A 160 10.05 -4.99 -6.37
N ALA A 161 11.13 -4.90 -7.15
CA ALA A 161 12.10 -5.98 -7.31
C ALA A 161 12.81 -6.31 -6.00
N ALA A 162 13.30 -5.30 -5.28
CA ALA A 162 13.94 -5.49 -3.98
C ALA A 162 13.01 -6.11 -2.93
N TYR A 163 11.72 -5.79 -2.96
CA TYR A 163 10.71 -6.44 -2.13
C TYR A 163 10.53 -7.92 -2.48
N ALA A 164 10.40 -8.24 -3.76
CA ALA A 164 10.25 -9.62 -4.23
C ALA A 164 11.46 -10.49 -3.85
N ASP A 165 12.67 -9.95 -3.99
CA ASP A 165 13.90 -10.61 -3.56
C ASP A 165 13.93 -10.86 -2.05
N ALA A 166 13.55 -9.87 -1.25
CA ALA A 166 13.60 -9.95 0.21
C ALA A 166 12.56 -10.89 0.81
N ILE A 167 11.36 -10.92 0.23
CA ILE A 167 10.30 -11.84 0.66
C ILE A 167 10.60 -13.30 0.25
N GLY A 168 11.46 -13.50 -0.75
CA GLY A 168 12.00 -14.79 -1.13
C GLY A 168 10.93 -15.82 -1.51
N PRO A 169 10.99 -17.05 -0.96
CA PRO A 169 10.03 -18.11 -1.30
C PRO A 169 8.56 -17.76 -1.05
N ALA A 170 8.26 -16.88 -0.08
CA ALA A 170 6.90 -16.44 0.20
C ALA A 170 6.31 -15.56 -0.93
N TRP A 171 7.13 -15.18 -1.93
CA TRP A 171 6.65 -14.51 -3.14
C TRP A 171 5.58 -15.32 -3.88
N SER A 172 5.66 -16.66 -3.84
CA SER A 172 4.66 -17.54 -4.46
C SER A 172 3.24 -17.30 -3.94
N ASP A 173 3.11 -16.89 -2.69
CA ASP A 173 1.84 -16.67 -2.00
C ASP A 173 1.56 -15.17 -1.76
N THR A 174 2.38 -14.31 -2.34
CA THR A 174 2.27 -12.86 -2.20
C THR A 174 1.53 -12.25 -3.40
N THR A 175 0.63 -11.32 -3.11
CA THR A 175 0.02 -10.43 -4.10
C THR A 175 0.25 -8.98 -3.70
N VAL A 176 0.92 -8.22 -4.57
CA VAL A 176 1.14 -6.78 -4.42
C VAL A 176 0.21 -6.04 -5.38
N ILE A 177 -0.55 -5.09 -4.86
CA ILE A 177 -1.42 -4.24 -5.66
C ILE A 177 -0.93 -2.79 -5.55
N VAL A 178 -0.44 -2.25 -6.67
CA VAL A 178 -0.03 -0.84 -6.76
C VAL A 178 -1.20 -0.03 -7.30
N VAL A 179 -1.62 0.95 -6.53
CA VAL A 179 -2.78 1.79 -6.85
C VAL A 179 -2.43 3.27 -6.73
N SER A 180 -3.11 4.10 -7.49
CA SER A 180 -3.11 5.56 -7.33
C SER A 180 -4.53 6.06 -7.03
N GLU A 181 -4.64 7.08 -6.22
CA GLU A 181 -5.91 7.74 -5.90
C GLU A 181 -6.43 8.62 -7.02
N PHE A 182 -5.61 9.00 -7.98
CA PHE A 182 -5.98 9.79 -9.16
C PHE A 182 -5.33 9.22 -10.45
N GLY A 183 -5.93 9.56 -11.59
CA GLY A 183 -5.29 9.44 -12.90
C GLY A 183 -4.66 10.77 -13.31
N ARG A 184 -4.17 10.85 -14.54
CA ARG A 184 -3.56 12.06 -15.10
C ARG A 184 -4.26 12.44 -16.41
N THR A 185 -4.20 13.73 -16.76
CA THR A 185 -4.69 14.22 -18.06
C THR A 185 -3.77 13.75 -19.19
N PHE A 186 -4.33 13.58 -20.38
CA PHE A 186 -3.57 13.19 -21.58
C PHE A 186 -2.87 14.37 -22.26
N HIS A 187 -3.26 15.59 -21.94
CA HIS A 187 -2.63 16.79 -22.45
C HIS A 187 -1.71 17.38 -21.38
N GLU A 188 -0.55 17.80 -21.82
CA GLU A 188 0.37 18.59 -21.03
C GLU A 188 -0.29 19.93 -20.62
N ASN A 189 -0.11 20.35 -19.39
CA ASN A 189 -0.56 21.64 -18.90
C ASN A 189 0.45 22.76 -19.24
N GLY A 190 0.16 24.00 -18.81
CA GLY A 190 1.01 25.15 -19.09
C GLY A 190 2.40 25.11 -18.43
N ASP A 191 2.61 24.23 -17.44
CA ASP A 191 3.85 24.11 -16.65
C ASP A 191 4.67 22.85 -17.01
N ARG A 192 4.43 22.27 -18.16
CA ARG A 192 5.12 21.03 -18.64
C ARG A 192 4.92 19.84 -17.70
N GLY A 193 3.75 19.72 -17.13
CA GLY A 193 3.28 18.59 -16.34
C GLY A 193 1.90 18.16 -16.79
N THR A 194 1.19 17.42 -15.95
CA THR A 194 -0.20 17.02 -16.20
C THR A 194 -1.06 17.35 -14.98
N ASP A 195 -2.37 17.42 -15.17
CA ASP A 195 -3.31 17.63 -14.07
C ASP A 195 -3.96 16.32 -13.64
N HIS A 196 -4.67 16.32 -12.50
CA HIS A 196 -5.39 15.15 -12.05
C HIS A 196 -6.48 14.72 -13.02
N GLY A 197 -6.59 13.42 -13.24
CA GLY A 197 -7.65 12.76 -14.00
C GLY A 197 -8.33 11.68 -13.14
N HIS A 198 -9.16 10.86 -13.77
CA HIS A 198 -9.98 9.85 -13.10
C HIS A 198 -9.43 8.43 -13.28
N GLY A 199 -9.37 7.94 -14.52
CA GLY A 199 -8.91 6.59 -14.80
C GLY A 199 -7.40 6.45 -14.69
N SER A 200 -6.94 5.29 -14.19
CA SER A 200 -5.54 4.97 -14.07
C SER A 200 -5.31 3.48 -14.33
N THR A 201 -4.06 3.10 -14.53
CA THR A 201 -3.64 1.70 -14.62
C THR A 201 -3.12 1.24 -13.26
N TYR A 202 -3.67 0.15 -12.74
CA TYR A 202 -3.18 -0.48 -11.53
C TYR A 202 -2.26 -1.65 -11.89
N TRP A 203 -1.26 -1.90 -11.06
CA TRP A 203 -0.38 -3.05 -11.26
C TRP A 203 -0.70 -4.11 -10.22
N VAL A 204 -0.74 -5.37 -10.66
CA VAL A 204 -0.88 -6.51 -9.77
C VAL A 204 0.28 -7.45 -10.02
N LEU A 205 1.07 -7.69 -8.98
CA LEU A 205 2.30 -8.48 -9.02
C LEU A 205 2.24 -9.57 -7.95
N GLY A 206 3.00 -10.65 -8.14
CA GLY A 206 3.11 -11.75 -7.20
C GLY A 206 3.39 -13.06 -7.88
N GLY A 207 3.87 -14.05 -7.15
CA GLY A 207 4.27 -15.33 -7.74
C GLY A 207 3.10 -16.13 -8.34
N ALA A 208 1.90 -16.01 -7.76
CA ALA A 208 0.69 -16.63 -8.29
C ALA A 208 -0.06 -15.76 -9.34
N VAL A 209 0.40 -14.55 -9.59
CA VAL A 209 -0.26 -13.63 -10.53
C VAL A 209 0.02 -14.02 -11.96
N LYS A 210 -1.02 -14.16 -12.76
CA LYS A 210 -0.94 -14.39 -14.22
C LYS A 210 -0.54 -13.09 -14.94
N GLY A 211 0.72 -12.70 -14.78
CA GLY A 211 1.30 -11.46 -15.27
C GLY A 211 1.54 -11.40 -16.79
N GLY A 212 2.31 -10.39 -17.21
CA GLY A 212 2.71 -10.19 -18.60
C GLY A 212 1.58 -9.75 -19.54
N ARG A 213 0.48 -9.21 -19.02
CA ARG A 213 -0.70 -8.82 -19.79
C ARG A 213 -1.43 -7.62 -19.19
N ILE A 214 -2.20 -6.94 -20.02
CA ILE A 214 -3.15 -5.91 -19.61
C ILE A 214 -4.54 -6.55 -19.61
N VAL A 215 -5.32 -6.37 -18.55
CA VAL A 215 -6.65 -6.95 -18.38
C VAL A 215 -7.69 -5.88 -18.04
N GLY A 216 -8.95 -6.22 -18.26
CA GLY A 216 -10.10 -5.34 -18.05
C GLY A 216 -10.53 -4.62 -19.32
N PRO A 217 -11.63 -3.87 -19.26
CA PRO A 217 -12.10 -3.07 -20.39
C PRO A 217 -11.07 -2.02 -20.79
N GLN A 218 -10.94 -1.79 -22.08
CA GLN A 218 -10.07 -0.78 -22.66
C GLN A 218 -10.84 0.00 -23.72
N VAL A 219 -10.45 1.24 -23.95
CA VAL A 219 -10.97 2.09 -25.01
C VAL A 219 -9.80 2.62 -25.86
N THR A 220 -10.02 2.74 -27.15
CA THR A 220 -9.07 3.45 -28.03
C THR A 220 -9.10 4.93 -27.67
N LEU A 221 -7.93 5.52 -27.49
CA LEU A 221 -7.84 6.93 -27.10
C LEU A 221 -8.22 7.84 -28.26
N SER A 222 -9.21 8.70 -28.01
CA SER A 222 -9.66 9.77 -28.90
C SER A 222 -10.37 10.83 -28.08
N ALA A 223 -10.57 12.02 -28.61
CA ALA A 223 -11.32 13.06 -27.93
C ALA A 223 -12.74 12.60 -27.51
N ALA A 224 -13.37 11.71 -28.29
CA ALA A 224 -14.70 11.18 -28.00
C ALA A 224 -14.70 10.11 -26.88
N THR A 225 -13.61 9.42 -26.65
CA THR A 225 -13.50 8.35 -25.64
C THR A 225 -12.87 8.81 -24.32
N LEU A 226 -12.21 9.95 -24.32
CA LEU A 226 -11.72 10.57 -23.09
C LEU A 226 -12.87 11.16 -22.27
N ASN A 227 -12.79 11.03 -20.95
CA ASN A 227 -13.69 11.69 -20.03
C ASN A 227 -13.55 13.21 -20.19
N GLN A 228 -14.63 13.86 -20.63
CA GLN A 228 -14.69 15.30 -20.97
C GLN A 228 -13.58 15.73 -21.96
N GLY A 229 -13.13 14.85 -22.84
CA GLY A 229 -12.03 15.11 -23.77
C GLY A 229 -10.66 15.28 -23.11
N ARG A 230 -10.49 14.93 -21.83
CA ARG A 230 -9.35 15.32 -21.01
C ARG A 230 -8.54 14.16 -20.43
N ASP A 231 -9.18 13.21 -19.79
CA ASP A 231 -8.52 12.14 -19.07
C ASP A 231 -9.17 10.77 -19.32
N TYR A 232 -8.47 9.70 -18.91
CA TYR A 232 -8.97 8.34 -19.14
C TYR A 232 -10.23 8.05 -18.31
N PRO A 233 -11.28 7.47 -18.91
CA PRO A 233 -12.49 7.12 -18.15
C PRO A 233 -12.22 6.00 -17.16
N VAL A 234 -12.96 5.96 -16.06
CA VAL A 234 -12.95 4.86 -15.10
C VAL A 234 -13.76 3.70 -15.68
N LEU A 235 -13.07 2.68 -16.21
CA LEU A 235 -13.70 1.52 -16.84
C LEU A 235 -13.91 0.34 -15.87
N THR A 236 -13.22 0.34 -14.75
CA THR A 236 -13.37 -0.66 -13.69
C THR A 236 -13.23 0.02 -12.33
N ASP A 237 -14.21 -0.18 -11.47
CA ASP A 237 -14.13 0.25 -10.08
C ASP A 237 -12.99 -0.52 -9.37
N TYR A 238 -12.08 0.19 -8.71
CA TYR A 238 -10.96 -0.42 -7.99
C TYR A 238 -11.42 -1.40 -6.91
N ARG A 239 -12.57 -1.15 -6.28
CA ARG A 239 -13.15 -2.03 -5.26
C ARG A 239 -13.60 -3.36 -5.87
N ALA A 240 -14.14 -3.31 -7.09
CA ALA A 240 -14.52 -4.51 -7.83
C ALA A 240 -13.29 -5.35 -8.21
N LEU A 241 -12.20 -4.70 -8.66
CA LEU A 241 -10.93 -5.35 -8.97
C LEU A 241 -10.33 -5.99 -7.71
N ILE A 242 -10.12 -5.19 -6.66
CA ILE A 242 -9.53 -5.70 -5.41
C ILE A 242 -10.41 -6.79 -4.80
N GLY A 243 -11.73 -6.60 -4.78
CA GLY A 243 -12.67 -7.60 -4.30
C GLY A 243 -12.58 -8.92 -5.09
N GLY A 244 -12.35 -8.87 -6.39
CA GLY A 244 -12.11 -10.05 -7.23
C GLY A 244 -10.81 -10.79 -6.85
N VAL A 245 -9.73 -10.06 -6.65
CA VAL A 245 -8.45 -10.62 -6.17
C VAL A 245 -8.64 -11.25 -4.77
N LEU A 246 -9.24 -10.53 -3.83
CA LEU A 246 -9.46 -11.03 -2.46
C LEU A 246 -10.33 -12.29 -2.42
N ARG A 247 -11.37 -12.35 -3.27
CA ARG A 247 -12.20 -13.57 -3.41
C ARG A 247 -11.36 -14.77 -3.80
N LYS A 248 -10.46 -14.61 -4.75
CA LYS A 248 -9.61 -15.70 -5.24
C LYS A 248 -8.51 -16.08 -4.25
N SER A 249 -7.80 -15.09 -3.73
CA SER A 249 -6.66 -15.33 -2.84
C SER A 249 -7.06 -15.87 -1.47
N TYR A 250 -8.20 -15.44 -0.93
CA TYR A 250 -8.64 -15.81 0.43
C TYR A 250 -9.93 -16.62 0.49
N GLY A 251 -10.57 -16.92 -0.64
CA GLY A 251 -11.82 -17.65 -0.66
C GLY A 251 -13.00 -16.91 -0.01
N LEU A 252 -12.96 -15.58 0.04
CA LEU A 252 -13.98 -14.78 0.72
C LEU A 252 -15.35 -14.93 0.06
N ASN A 253 -16.38 -15.12 0.89
CA ASN A 253 -17.75 -15.18 0.42
C ASN A 253 -18.35 -13.80 0.13
N GLN A 254 -19.55 -13.76 -0.45
CA GLN A 254 -20.19 -12.51 -0.86
C GLN A 254 -20.49 -11.58 0.33
N ALA A 255 -20.88 -12.14 1.49
CA ALA A 255 -21.17 -11.32 2.67
C ALA A 255 -19.90 -10.61 3.17
N GLN A 256 -18.79 -11.34 3.31
CA GLN A 256 -17.49 -10.77 3.70
C GLN A 256 -17.03 -9.67 2.71
N LEU A 257 -17.19 -9.91 1.41
CA LEU A 257 -16.81 -8.91 0.39
C LEU A 257 -17.72 -7.68 0.41
N THR A 258 -19.00 -7.85 0.76
CA THR A 258 -19.93 -6.72 0.95
C THR A 258 -19.55 -5.90 2.18
N ASP A 259 -19.11 -6.53 3.26
CA ASP A 259 -18.61 -5.83 4.45
C ASP A 259 -17.32 -5.04 4.15
N ILE A 260 -16.41 -5.63 3.34
CA ILE A 260 -15.16 -4.97 2.94
C ILE A 260 -15.43 -3.81 1.96
N PHE A 261 -16.26 -4.04 0.95
CA PHE A 261 -16.61 -3.09 -0.10
C PHE A 261 -18.12 -2.96 -0.29
N PRO A 262 -18.81 -2.18 0.56
CA PRO A 262 -20.27 -1.98 0.44
C PRO A 262 -20.67 -1.50 -0.97
N SER A 263 -21.82 -1.98 -1.42
CA SER A 263 -22.41 -1.59 -2.72
C SER A 263 -21.52 -1.85 -3.95
N THR A 264 -20.60 -2.81 -3.86
CA THR A 264 -19.70 -3.17 -4.96
C THR A 264 -19.78 -4.67 -5.24
N GLN A 265 -19.84 -5.04 -6.51
CA GLN A 265 -19.74 -6.43 -6.94
C GLN A 265 -18.29 -6.76 -7.35
N PRO A 266 -17.66 -7.74 -6.73
CA PRO A 266 -16.30 -8.17 -7.09
C PRO A 266 -16.24 -8.65 -8.54
N LYS A 267 -15.21 -8.23 -9.27
CA LYS A 267 -14.99 -8.59 -10.67
C LYS A 267 -13.76 -9.49 -10.79
N ASP A 268 -13.97 -10.73 -11.23
CA ASP A 268 -12.86 -11.65 -11.52
C ASP A 268 -12.25 -11.27 -12.89
N LEU A 269 -11.06 -10.72 -12.84
CA LEU A 269 -10.24 -10.43 -14.02
C LEU A 269 -9.21 -11.55 -14.31
N GLN A 270 -9.34 -12.68 -13.63
CA GLN A 270 -8.45 -13.84 -13.76
C GLN A 270 -6.96 -13.49 -13.53
N LEU A 271 -6.70 -12.64 -12.55
CA LEU A 271 -5.35 -12.17 -12.22
C LEU A 271 -4.58 -13.18 -11.38
N VAL A 272 -5.26 -13.90 -10.53
CA VAL A 272 -4.72 -14.92 -9.62
C VAL A 272 -5.44 -16.25 -9.78
#